data_0eded727f00b6fe89c1f723afc3109ce
#
_entry.id   0eded727f00b6fe89c1f723afc3109ce
#
_cell.length_a   1.000
_cell.length_b   1.000
_cell.length_c   1.000
_cell.angle_alpha   90.00
_cell.angle_beta   90.00
_cell.angle_gamma   90.00
#
_symmetry.space_group_name_H-M   'P 1'
#
loop_
_entity.id
_entity.type
_entity.pdbx_description
1 polymer ?
#
loop_
_entity_poly.entity_id
_entity_poly.type
_entity_poly.pdbx_seq_one_letter_code
_entity_poly.pdbx_strand_id
1 'polypeptide(L)'
;MPSAYTLDFEKPLMELERQIDDLKRVGTERQIDVDTELSGLQAKLETLRAEIYRNLTPLQRVMVARHSRRPYTLDYLSTIFTDFIELHGDRLYMDDPAIVGGWARLAGTSVMVIGHQKGRDTKENLKRNFGMPHPEGYRKALRMMR
;
A
#
# COMPACT_ATOMS: atom_id res chain seq x y z
N MET A 1 14.99 11.79 10.27
CA MET A 1 14.22 11.02 11.28
C MET A 1 13.73 9.76 10.62
N PRO A 2 13.99 8.53 11.14
CA PRO A 2 13.38 7.35 10.59
C PRO A 2 11.87 7.53 10.61
N SER A 3 11.22 7.29 9.48
CA SER A 3 9.77 7.38 9.37
C SER A 3 9.14 6.39 10.37
N ALA A 4 8.08 6.79 11.09
CA ALA A 4 7.33 5.93 12.01
C ALA A 4 6.78 4.63 11.34
N TYR A 5 7.03 4.47 10.06
CA TYR A 5 6.55 3.38 9.20
C TYR A 5 7.66 2.47 8.66
N THR A 6 8.93 2.67 9.07
CA THR A 6 10.05 1.84 8.59
C THR A 6 10.09 0.52 9.33
N LEU A 7 10.19 -0.58 8.60
CA LEU A 7 10.34 -1.91 9.19
C LEU A 7 11.80 -2.10 9.65
N ASP A 8 11.99 -2.82 10.77
CA ASP A 8 13.32 -2.96 11.39
C ASP A 8 14.39 -3.51 10.43
N PHE A 9 14.05 -4.42 9.56
CA PHE A 9 14.96 -4.99 8.59
C PHE A 9 15.27 -4.06 7.40
N GLU A 10 14.57 -2.95 7.24
CA GLU A 10 14.81 -1.92 6.22
C GLU A 10 15.73 -0.81 6.72
N LYS A 11 16.10 -0.80 8.02
CA LYS A 11 16.99 0.22 8.58
C LYS A 11 18.32 0.39 7.81
N PRO A 12 19.00 -0.67 7.36
CA PRO A 12 20.22 -0.51 6.57
C PRO A 12 20.00 0.19 5.22
N LEU A 13 18.83 0.01 4.59
CA LEU A 13 18.46 0.72 3.36
C LEU A 13 18.26 2.22 3.63
N MET A 14 17.53 2.53 4.71
CA MET A 14 17.28 3.92 5.13
C MET A 14 18.58 4.68 5.44
N GLU A 15 19.54 4.01 6.08
CA GLU A 15 20.83 4.64 6.39
C GLU A 15 21.60 4.95 5.10
N LEU A 16 21.58 4.04 4.14
CA LEU A 16 22.24 4.25 2.85
C LEU A 16 21.53 5.32 2.00
N GLU A 17 20.19 5.33 2.00
CA GLU A 17 19.40 6.39 1.37
C GLU A 17 19.71 7.77 1.96
N ARG A 18 19.86 7.85 3.29
CA ARG A 18 20.26 9.08 3.96
C ARG A 18 21.66 9.55 3.55
N GLN A 19 22.63 8.63 3.46
CA GLN A 19 23.97 8.97 2.98
C GLN A 19 23.93 9.52 1.55
N ILE A 20 23.13 8.93 0.67
CA ILE A 20 22.93 9.42 -0.71
C ILE A 20 22.36 10.84 -0.70
N ASP A 21 21.33 11.10 0.11
CA ASP A 21 20.69 12.41 0.19
C ASP A 21 21.64 13.46 0.78
N ASP A 22 22.39 13.12 1.82
CA ASP A 22 23.39 14.01 2.41
C ASP A 22 24.52 14.33 1.40
N LEU A 23 24.99 13.34 0.62
CA LEU A 23 26.01 13.56 -0.41
C LEU A 23 25.50 14.45 -1.53
N LYS A 24 24.27 14.25 -2.00
CA LYS A 24 23.62 15.13 -3.00
C LYS A 24 23.53 16.57 -2.51
N ARG A 25 23.14 16.76 -1.25
CA ARG A 25 23.04 18.08 -0.65
C ARG A 25 24.41 18.77 -0.61
N VAL A 26 25.44 18.07 -0.12
CA VAL A 26 26.81 18.60 -0.05
C VAL A 26 27.35 18.93 -1.46
N GLY A 27 27.12 18.06 -2.44
CA GLY A 27 27.51 18.31 -3.84
C GLY A 27 26.87 19.59 -4.39
N THR A 28 25.59 19.80 -4.13
CA THR A 28 24.88 21.00 -4.55
C THR A 28 25.36 22.26 -3.82
N GLU A 29 25.51 22.20 -2.48
CA GLU A 29 25.90 23.35 -1.67
C GLU A 29 27.35 23.81 -1.94
N ARG A 30 28.26 22.87 -2.23
CA ARG A 30 29.69 23.14 -2.44
C ARG A 30 30.10 23.17 -3.90
N GLN A 31 29.18 22.91 -4.82
CA GLN A 31 29.44 22.81 -6.27
C GLN A 31 30.57 21.81 -6.60
N ILE A 32 30.57 20.69 -5.90
CA ILE A 32 31.54 19.61 -6.09
C ILE A 32 30.88 18.50 -6.92
N ASP A 33 31.60 17.96 -7.89
CA ASP A 33 31.16 16.78 -8.62
C ASP A 33 31.23 15.56 -7.68
N VAL A 34 30.07 14.94 -7.46
CA VAL A 34 29.87 13.75 -6.61
C VAL A 34 29.23 12.59 -7.39
N ASP A 35 29.15 12.67 -8.70
CA ASP A 35 28.38 11.73 -9.53
C ASP A 35 28.94 10.31 -9.45
N THR A 36 30.27 10.16 -9.37
CA THR A 36 30.93 8.85 -9.25
C THR A 36 30.58 8.19 -7.92
N GLU A 37 30.69 8.91 -6.81
CA GLU A 37 30.34 8.43 -5.48
C GLU A 37 28.84 8.12 -5.37
N LEU A 38 27.99 8.98 -5.92
CA LEU A 38 26.55 8.77 -5.95
C LEU A 38 26.16 7.49 -6.70
N SER A 39 26.76 7.29 -7.88
CA SER A 39 26.51 6.09 -8.67
C SER A 39 26.92 4.81 -7.93
N GLY A 40 28.05 4.82 -7.23
CA GLY A 40 28.51 3.71 -6.41
C GLY A 40 27.57 3.41 -5.24
N LEU A 41 27.09 4.45 -4.53
CA LEU A 41 26.15 4.29 -3.42
C LEU A 41 24.78 3.80 -3.89
N GLN A 42 24.31 4.29 -5.04
CA GLN A 42 23.04 3.84 -5.64
C GLN A 42 23.11 2.37 -6.07
N ALA A 43 24.18 1.93 -6.71
CA ALA A 43 24.39 0.53 -7.06
C ALA A 43 24.41 -0.37 -5.81
N LYS A 44 25.07 0.08 -4.75
CA LYS A 44 25.10 -0.62 -3.45
C LYS A 44 23.70 -0.69 -2.82
N LEU A 45 22.91 0.38 -2.90
CA LEU A 45 21.53 0.43 -2.40
C LEU A 45 20.65 -0.60 -3.11
N GLU A 46 20.71 -0.67 -4.45
CA GLU A 46 19.92 -1.63 -5.22
C GLU A 46 20.34 -3.09 -4.92
N THR A 47 21.65 -3.34 -4.77
CA THR A 47 22.14 -4.67 -4.40
C THR A 47 21.63 -5.08 -3.01
N LEU A 48 21.76 -4.19 -2.02
CA LEU A 48 21.31 -4.44 -0.65
C LEU A 48 19.78 -4.62 -0.58
N ARG A 49 19.03 -3.82 -1.34
CA ARG A 49 17.58 -3.94 -1.45
C ARG A 49 17.19 -5.31 -1.99
N ALA A 50 17.79 -5.72 -3.11
CA ALA A 50 17.53 -7.04 -3.72
C ALA A 50 17.87 -8.18 -2.75
N GLU A 51 18.97 -8.10 -2.01
CA GLU A 51 19.38 -9.10 -1.03
C GLU A 51 18.38 -9.21 0.13
N ILE A 52 18.02 -8.09 0.75
CA ILE A 52 17.06 -8.06 1.87
C ILE A 52 15.71 -8.65 1.43
N TYR A 53 15.15 -8.16 0.31
CA TYR A 53 13.81 -8.60 -0.11
C TYR A 53 13.77 -10.02 -0.67
N ARG A 54 14.89 -10.55 -1.16
CA ARG A 54 15.01 -11.97 -1.56
C ARG A 54 14.97 -12.90 -0.35
N ASN A 55 15.56 -12.49 0.77
CA ASN A 55 15.79 -13.32 1.94
C ASN A 55 14.84 -13.05 3.11
N LEU A 56 13.67 -12.45 2.84
CA LEU A 56 12.67 -12.17 3.88
C LEU A 56 12.18 -13.45 4.56
N THR A 57 12.20 -13.45 5.89
CA THR A 57 11.53 -14.48 6.70
C THR A 57 10.00 -14.45 6.48
N PRO A 58 9.26 -15.53 6.80
CA PRO A 58 7.80 -15.53 6.71
C PRO A 58 7.15 -14.37 7.48
N LEU A 59 7.64 -14.06 8.67
CA LEU A 59 7.13 -12.93 9.47
C LEU A 59 7.38 -11.58 8.78
N GLN A 60 8.58 -11.35 8.26
CA GLN A 60 8.91 -10.13 7.53
C GLN A 60 8.04 -9.96 6.29
N ARG A 61 7.73 -11.04 5.56
CA ARG A 61 6.76 -10.99 4.43
C ARG A 61 5.38 -10.55 4.87
N VAL A 62 4.90 -11.04 6.03
CA VAL A 62 3.63 -10.59 6.61
C VAL A 62 3.71 -9.10 6.99
N MET A 63 4.82 -8.64 7.59
CA MET A 63 5.00 -7.22 7.93
C MET A 63 4.96 -6.33 6.68
N VAL A 64 5.64 -6.70 5.60
CA VAL A 64 5.58 -5.99 4.31
C VAL A 64 4.16 -6.00 3.75
N ALA A 65 3.49 -7.15 3.74
CA ALA A 65 2.12 -7.27 3.24
C ALA A 65 1.12 -6.43 4.03
N ARG A 66 1.36 -6.21 5.32
CA ARG A 66 0.51 -5.43 6.23
C ARG A 66 1.01 -4.01 6.48
N HIS A 67 1.98 -3.55 5.72
CA HIS A 67 2.53 -2.21 5.90
C HIS A 67 1.46 -1.13 5.77
N SER A 68 1.45 -0.16 6.70
CA SER A 68 0.39 0.88 6.79
C SER A 68 0.29 1.79 5.58
N ARG A 69 1.36 1.93 4.81
CA ARG A 69 1.40 2.72 3.56
C ARG A 69 0.94 1.94 2.32
N ARG A 70 0.64 0.65 2.43
CA ARG A 70 0.10 -0.08 1.29
C ARG A 70 -1.26 0.49 0.87
N PRO A 71 -1.54 0.53 -0.43
CA PRO A 71 -2.85 0.91 -0.92
C PRO A 71 -3.91 -0.09 -0.46
N TYR A 72 -5.10 0.42 -0.15
CA TYR A 72 -6.29 -0.34 0.15
C TYR A 72 -7.24 -0.32 -1.05
N THR A 73 -8.38 -0.99 -0.97
CA THR A 73 -9.34 -1.09 -2.08
C THR A 73 -9.76 0.27 -2.62
N LEU A 74 -10.07 1.24 -1.75
CA LEU A 74 -10.45 2.61 -2.18
C LEU A 74 -9.32 3.34 -2.90
N ASP A 75 -8.06 3.11 -2.54
CA ASP A 75 -6.92 3.71 -3.24
C ASP A 75 -6.81 3.17 -4.67
N TYR A 76 -6.99 1.85 -4.85
CA TYR A 76 -7.04 1.26 -6.19
C TYR A 76 -8.22 1.80 -7.00
N LEU A 77 -9.40 1.87 -6.39
CA LEU A 77 -10.61 2.37 -7.06
C LEU A 77 -10.41 3.79 -7.58
N SER A 78 -9.75 4.66 -6.81
CA SER A 78 -9.51 6.05 -7.21
C SER A 78 -8.36 6.22 -8.21
N THR A 79 -7.48 5.21 -8.37
CA THR A 79 -6.23 5.36 -9.15
C THR A 79 -6.30 4.68 -10.50
N ILE A 80 -6.87 3.47 -10.59
CA ILE A 80 -6.83 2.64 -11.80
C ILE A 80 -8.19 2.40 -12.44
N PHE A 81 -9.28 2.76 -11.74
CA PHE A 81 -10.64 2.61 -12.27
C PHE A 81 -11.27 3.97 -12.56
N THR A 82 -12.20 4.00 -13.52
CA THR A 82 -13.08 5.13 -13.83
C THR A 82 -14.53 4.75 -13.63
N ASP A 83 -15.41 5.76 -13.52
CA ASP A 83 -16.87 5.58 -13.44
C ASP A 83 -17.33 4.61 -12.33
N PHE A 84 -16.65 4.64 -11.18
CA PHE A 84 -16.99 3.76 -10.07
C PHE A 84 -18.33 4.15 -9.44
N ILE A 85 -19.26 3.19 -9.39
CA ILE A 85 -20.58 3.29 -8.75
C ILE A 85 -20.63 2.25 -7.64
N GLU A 86 -20.55 2.70 -6.39
CA GLU A 86 -20.61 1.81 -5.23
C GLU A 86 -21.99 1.21 -5.04
N LEU A 87 -22.07 -0.09 -4.81
CA LEU A 87 -23.29 -0.82 -4.50
C LEU A 87 -23.31 -1.17 -3.02
N HIS A 88 -24.39 -0.74 -2.35
CA HIS A 88 -24.56 -0.93 -0.91
C HIS A 88 -25.58 -2.03 -0.57
N GLY A 89 -25.42 -2.60 0.62
CA GLY A 89 -26.35 -3.52 1.24
C GLY A 89 -26.36 -4.94 0.65
N ASP A 90 -26.81 -5.87 1.47
CA ASP A 90 -26.92 -7.29 1.13
C ASP A 90 -28.32 -7.69 0.60
N ARG A 91 -29.26 -6.75 0.54
CA ARG A 91 -30.66 -6.94 0.17
C ARG A 91 -31.46 -7.83 1.14
N LEU A 92 -30.91 -8.06 2.33
CA LEU A 92 -31.56 -8.90 3.34
C LEU A 92 -31.64 -8.20 4.70
N TYR A 93 -30.52 -7.64 5.19
CA TYR A 93 -30.42 -7.08 6.54
C TYR A 93 -29.83 -5.66 6.54
N MET A 94 -28.55 -5.49 6.17
CA MET A 94 -27.91 -4.18 6.16
C MET A 94 -26.69 -4.12 5.24
N ASP A 95 -26.02 -2.97 5.23
CA ASP A 95 -24.73 -2.79 4.57
C ASP A 95 -23.56 -3.11 5.51
N ASP A 96 -22.45 -3.55 4.95
CA ASP A 96 -21.19 -3.72 5.66
C ASP A 96 -20.09 -2.90 4.99
N PRO A 97 -19.57 -1.86 5.67
CA PRO A 97 -18.51 -1.02 5.12
C PRO A 97 -17.14 -1.70 5.08
N ALA A 98 -16.97 -2.90 5.64
CA ALA A 98 -15.76 -3.70 5.49
C ALA A 98 -15.60 -4.27 4.07
N ILE A 99 -16.71 -4.39 3.32
CA ILE A 99 -16.70 -4.74 1.90
C ILE A 99 -17.10 -3.51 1.08
N VAL A 100 -16.22 -3.08 0.19
CA VAL A 100 -16.49 -2.07 -0.84
C VAL A 100 -16.60 -2.79 -2.18
N GLY A 101 -17.61 -2.45 -2.96
CA GLY A 101 -17.73 -3.03 -4.28
C GLY A 101 -18.80 -2.32 -5.12
N GLY A 102 -18.71 -2.50 -6.42
CA GLY A 102 -19.59 -1.86 -7.37
C GLY A 102 -19.11 -1.98 -8.81
N TRP A 103 -19.81 -1.31 -9.69
CA TRP A 103 -19.45 -1.20 -11.10
C TRP A 103 -18.34 -0.18 -11.29
N ALA A 104 -17.38 -0.49 -12.15
CA ALA A 104 -16.31 0.40 -12.56
C ALA A 104 -15.89 0.12 -13.99
N ARG A 105 -15.01 0.96 -14.53
CA ARG A 105 -14.31 0.68 -15.79
C ARG A 105 -12.81 0.54 -15.52
N LEU A 106 -12.22 -0.53 -16.07
CA LEU A 106 -10.78 -0.75 -16.09
C LEU A 106 -10.31 -0.72 -17.56
N ALA A 107 -9.53 0.26 -17.93
CA ALA A 107 -9.08 0.46 -19.31
C ALA A 107 -10.25 0.41 -20.34
N GLY A 108 -11.38 1.05 -20.02
CA GLY A 108 -12.57 1.10 -20.85
C GLY A 108 -13.50 -0.13 -20.76
N THR A 109 -13.06 -1.22 -20.15
CA THR A 109 -13.86 -2.43 -19.94
C THR A 109 -14.68 -2.32 -18.67
N SER A 110 -16.00 -2.61 -18.74
CA SER A 110 -16.88 -2.64 -17.57
C SER A 110 -16.55 -3.86 -16.71
N VAL A 111 -16.38 -3.64 -15.42
CA VAL A 111 -16.01 -4.67 -14.45
C VAL A 111 -16.79 -4.52 -13.15
N MET A 112 -17.03 -5.62 -12.45
CA MET A 112 -17.45 -5.61 -11.05
C MET A 112 -16.23 -5.66 -10.17
N VAL A 113 -16.05 -4.68 -9.28
CA VAL A 113 -14.94 -4.64 -8.33
C VAL A 113 -15.48 -4.94 -6.93
N ILE A 114 -14.80 -5.83 -6.21
CA ILE A 114 -15.14 -6.20 -4.84
C ILE A 114 -13.83 -6.31 -4.06
N GLY A 115 -13.76 -5.65 -2.91
CA GLY A 115 -12.58 -5.70 -2.07
C GLY A 115 -12.85 -5.43 -0.61
N HIS A 116 -11.97 -5.96 0.25
CA HIS A 116 -11.96 -5.60 1.65
C HIS A 116 -11.38 -4.20 1.85
N GLN A 117 -12.02 -3.41 2.70
CA GLN A 117 -11.55 -2.09 3.09
C GLN A 117 -11.42 -2.02 4.61
N LYS A 118 -10.25 -1.65 5.08
CA LYS A 118 -10.01 -1.27 6.48
C LYS A 118 -9.73 0.24 6.57
N GLY A 119 -9.77 0.77 7.79
CA GLY A 119 -9.49 2.19 8.00
C GLY A 119 -8.00 2.50 8.06
N ARG A 120 -7.69 3.78 7.90
CA ARG A 120 -6.34 4.32 8.10
C ARG A 120 -6.12 4.87 9.50
N ASP A 121 -7.18 5.20 10.22
CA ASP A 121 -7.19 5.61 11.61
C ASP A 121 -8.07 4.71 12.47
N THR A 122 -8.06 4.93 13.78
CA THR A 122 -8.83 4.12 14.74
C THR A 122 -10.34 4.21 14.51
N LYS A 123 -10.87 5.41 14.22
CA LYS A 123 -12.29 5.63 14.00
C LYS A 123 -12.78 4.91 12.76
N GLU A 124 -12.02 5.02 11.68
CA GLU A 124 -12.34 4.33 10.42
C GLU A 124 -12.19 2.82 10.55
N ASN A 125 -11.18 2.34 11.28
CA ASN A 125 -11.02 0.92 11.57
C ASN A 125 -12.20 0.34 12.36
N LEU A 126 -12.69 1.06 13.38
CA LEU A 126 -13.89 0.64 14.11
C LEU A 126 -15.12 0.60 13.20
N LYS A 127 -15.34 1.62 12.36
CA LYS A 127 -16.44 1.67 11.39
C LYS A 127 -16.41 0.49 10.42
N ARG A 128 -15.24 0.07 9.99
CA ARG A 128 -15.03 -1.03 9.03
C ARG A 128 -14.68 -2.37 9.67
N ASN A 129 -14.92 -2.51 10.98
CA ASN A 129 -14.59 -3.69 11.75
C ASN A 129 -13.17 -4.23 11.44
N PHE A 130 -12.17 -3.33 11.34
CA PHE A 130 -10.78 -3.64 10.97
C PHE A 130 -10.62 -4.39 9.63
N GLY A 131 -11.58 -4.23 8.72
CA GLY A 131 -11.61 -4.93 7.44
C GLY A 131 -12.09 -6.39 7.54
N MET A 132 -12.68 -6.76 8.66
CA MET A 132 -13.29 -8.08 8.89
C MET A 132 -14.79 -8.00 8.63
N PRO A 133 -15.30 -8.57 7.52
CA PRO A 133 -16.71 -8.43 7.19
C PRO A 133 -17.60 -9.25 8.11
N HIS A 134 -18.76 -8.68 8.40
CA HIS A 134 -19.89 -9.38 9.00
C HIS A 134 -20.61 -10.27 7.96
N PRO A 135 -21.57 -11.13 8.36
CA PRO A 135 -22.32 -11.99 7.43
C PRO A 135 -22.96 -11.23 6.26
N GLU A 136 -23.46 -10.02 6.52
CA GLU A 136 -24.03 -9.15 5.47
C GLU A 136 -22.97 -8.70 4.45
N GLY A 137 -21.73 -8.51 4.84
CA GLY A 137 -20.63 -8.20 3.92
C GLY A 137 -20.36 -9.34 2.94
N TYR A 138 -20.35 -10.58 3.42
CA TYR A 138 -20.25 -11.77 2.56
C TYR A 138 -21.42 -11.91 1.62
N ARG A 139 -22.67 -11.66 2.07
CA ARG A 139 -23.87 -11.69 1.23
C ARG A 139 -23.85 -10.57 0.20
N LYS A 140 -23.40 -9.35 0.57
CA LYS A 140 -23.17 -8.23 -0.35
C LYS A 140 -22.18 -8.62 -1.46
N ALA A 141 -21.04 -9.20 -1.11
CA ALA A 141 -20.06 -9.68 -2.08
C ALA A 141 -20.65 -10.75 -3.01
N LEU A 142 -21.32 -11.77 -2.45
CA LEU A 142 -21.97 -12.82 -3.23
C LEU A 142 -23.01 -12.27 -4.20
N ARG A 143 -23.81 -11.28 -3.78
CA ARG A 143 -24.80 -10.61 -4.64
C ARG A 143 -24.13 -9.91 -5.84
N MET A 144 -22.97 -9.31 -5.64
CA MET A 144 -22.24 -8.63 -6.72
C MET A 144 -21.54 -9.61 -7.69
N MET A 145 -21.26 -10.83 -7.25
CA MET A 145 -20.66 -11.88 -8.09
C MET A 145 -21.69 -12.58 -9.00
N ARG A 146 -22.97 -12.50 -8.70
CA ARG A 146 -24.08 -13.08 -9.48
C ARG A 146 -24.64 -12.11 -10.50
#